data_3e0d06057238bce1293f731a807eed4c
#
_entry.id   3e0d06057238bce1293f731a807eed4c
#
_cell.length_a   1.000
_cell.length_b   1.000
_cell.length_c   1.000
_cell.angle_alpha   90.00
_cell.angle_beta   90.00
_cell.angle_gamma   90.00
#
_symmetry.space_group_name_H-M   'P 1'
#
loop_
_entity.id
_entity.type
_entity.pdbx_description
1 polymer ?
#
loop_
_entity_poly.entity_id
_entity_poly.type
_entity_poly.pdbx_seq_one_letter_code
_entity_poly.pdbx_strand_id
1 'polypeptide(L)'
;MTLRTIVRRGLVFLVVAAAVQRTVPVSAWNPDGHMIVAFIAYRHLTPAVRIRVGQLLKVNPLYATWIAPLPANASAEQKRRRAFVLAGTWADDIKGMTGYVSDGTDGGNTPPPTPEAAQNIGYVDHNRHKYWHFVDNAFSDDNTPTDAAATPNVLTQITMLRDALAAPGTSDAIKSYDLVWLIHLIGDLHQPLHGAARFRQADTNGDNGGNDVHLHCPPPMHCASNLHAQWDDVLGNTHDLAAITALGTALDGRTVPPGADVGIVETWAAESLTLAKSDVYRDRGGQALGDPDATLDAAYVTNARSIAEARVILAARRLAALINAALGTS
;
A
#
# COMPACT_ATOMS: atom_id res chain seq x y z
N MET A 1 -0.45 65.59 50.72
CA MET A 1 -1.44 64.54 50.31
C MET A 1 -1.03 64.14 48.91
N THR A 2 -0.24 63.05 48.76
CA THR A 2 0.35 62.61 47.48
C THR A 2 -0.29 61.25 47.13
N LEU A 3 -1.04 61.24 46.03
CA LEU A 3 -1.63 60.03 45.46
C LEU A 3 -0.53 59.23 44.77
N ARG A 4 -0.32 58.00 45.19
CA ARG A 4 0.54 57.02 44.48
C ARG A 4 -0.32 56.18 43.53
N THR A 5 -0.05 56.35 42.23
CA THR A 5 -0.65 55.54 41.17
C THR A 5 0.04 54.19 41.10
N ILE A 6 -0.71 53.10 41.31
CA ILE A 6 -0.23 51.72 41.15
C ILE A 6 -0.53 51.25 39.72
N VAL A 7 0.54 51.12 38.94
CA VAL A 7 0.46 50.51 37.58
C VAL A 7 0.51 48.96 37.73
N ARG A 8 -0.60 48.30 37.48
CA ARG A 8 -0.64 46.83 37.36
C ARG A 8 -0.16 46.41 36.00
N ARG A 9 1.01 45.81 35.89
CA ARG A 9 1.48 45.12 34.69
C ARG A 9 0.76 43.80 34.57
N GLY A 10 -0.18 43.69 33.62
CA GLY A 10 -0.79 42.43 33.24
C GLY A 10 0.18 41.61 32.36
N LEU A 11 0.55 40.41 32.83
CA LEU A 11 1.32 39.44 32.06
C LEU A 11 0.34 38.72 31.13
N VAL A 12 0.45 38.96 29.83
CA VAL A 12 -0.29 38.20 28.81
C VAL A 12 0.51 36.95 28.53
N PHE A 13 0.02 35.79 28.95
CA PHE A 13 0.55 34.49 28.54
C PHE A 13 0.03 34.18 27.13
N LEU A 14 0.92 34.25 26.17
CA LEU A 14 0.66 33.71 24.81
C LEU A 14 0.78 32.19 24.87
N VAL A 15 -0.34 31.48 24.93
CA VAL A 15 -0.37 30.02 24.75
C VAL A 15 -0.22 29.75 23.25
N VAL A 16 0.99 29.43 22.81
CA VAL A 16 1.23 28.88 21.47
C VAL A 16 0.76 27.43 21.50
N ALA A 17 -0.43 27.18 20.99
CA ALA A 17 -0.89 25.81 20.72
C ALA A 17 -0.07 25.27 19.54
N ALA A 18 0.93 24.45 19.83
CA ALA A 18 1.60 23.66 18.81
C ALA A 18 0.57 22.67 18.24
N ALA A 19 0.10 22.93 17.04
CA ALA A 19 -0.65 21.96 16.27
C ALA A 19 0.28 20.78 15.98
N VAL A 20 0.10 19.67 16.71
CA VAL A 20 0.72 18.40 16.37
C VAL A 20 0.07 17.96 15.05
N GLN A 21 0.72 18.22 13.95
CA GLN A 21 0.37 17.60 12.66
C GLN A 21 0.56 16.09 12.84
N ARG A 22 -0.54 15.38 12.97
CA ARG A 22 -0.52 13.92 12.88
C ARG A 22 -0.22 13.62 11.41
N THR A 23 1.02 13.26 11.12
CA THR A 23 1.36 12.65 9.84
C THR A 23 0.58 11.34 9.77
N VAL A 24 -0.43 11.29 8.89
CA VAL A 24 -1.12 10.05 8.56
C VAL A 24 -0.06 9.18 7.89
N PRO A 25 0.17 7.94 8.33
CA PRO A 25 1.12 7.07 7.65
C PRO A 25 0.64 6.87 6.22
N VAL A 26 1.54 7.04 5.26
CA VAL A 26 1.31 6.70 3.85
C VAL A 26 1.09 5.20 3.81
N SER A 27 -0.12 4.79 3.48
CA SER A 27 -0.50 3.42 3.16
C SER A 27 -0.67 3.36 1.65
N ALA A 28 -0.20 2.30 1.02
CA ALA A 28 -0.65 1.86 -0.31
C ALA A 28 -2.18 1.72 -0.31
N TRP A 29 -2.79 1.09 -1.31
CA TRP A 29 -4.24 0.91 -1.19
C TRP A 29 -4.69 0.89 0.27
N ASN A 30 -5.65 1.69 0.65
CA ASN A 30 -6.22 1.60 1.99
C ASN A 30 -6.58 0.15 2.34
N PRO A 31 -6.73 -0.22 3.59
CA PRO A 31 -7.04 -1.58 4.02
C PRO A 31 -8.10 -2.27 3.18
N ASP A 32 -9.11 -1.53 2.68
CA ASP A 32 -10.16 -2.09 1.82
C ASP A 32 -9.59 -2.64 0.52
N GLY A 33 -8.70 -1.92 -0.16
CA GLY A 33 -8.08 -2.37 -1.42
C GLY A 33 -7.22 -3.61 -1.24
N HIS A 34 -6.35 -3.66 -0.22
CA HIS A 34 -5.55 -4.84 0.10
C HIS A 34 -6.42 -6.05 0.44
N MET A 35 -7.47 -5.84 1.24
CA MET A 35 -8.39 -6.92 1.59
C MET A 35 -9.20 -7.42 0.38
N ILE A 36 -9.55 -6.55 -0.57
CA ILE A 36 -10.21 -6.95 -1.83
C ILE A 36 -9.25 -7.81 -2.67
N VAL A 37 -7.99 -7.38 -2.85
CA VAL A 37 -6.96 -8.17 -3.55
C VAL A 37 -6.82 -9.55 -2.91
N ALA A 38 -6.63 -9.60 -1.59
CA ALA A 38 -6.49 -10.84 -0.85
C ALA A 38 -7.75 -11.72 -0.96
N PHE A 39 -8.95 -11.14 -0.85
CA PHE A 39 -10.21 -11.87 -0.95
C PHE A 39 -10.36 -12.54 -2.32
N ILE A 40 -10.14 -11.81 -3.41
CA ILE A 40 -10.22 -12.35 -4.76
C ILE A 40 -9.13 -13.41 -4.96
N ALA A 41 -7.87 -13.12 -4.59
CA ALA A 41 -6.76 -14.07 -4.71
C ALA A 41 -7.06 -15.39 -4.00
N TYR A 42 -7.58 -15.35 -2.77
CA TYR A 42 -7.93 -16.56 -2.01
C TYR A 42 -8.89 -17.47 -2.75
N ARG A 43 -9.84 -16.91 -3.50
CA ARG A 43 -10.83 -17.68 -4.30
C ARG A 43 -10.18 -18.44 -5.45
N HIS A 44 -9.01 -17.98 -5.92
CA HIS A 44 -8.22 -18.58 -7.02
C HIS A 44 -7.07 -19.45 -6.54
N LEU A 45 -6.86 -19.61 -5.23
CA LEU A 45 -5.95 -20.61 -4.69
C LEU A 45 -6.54 -22.02 -4.86
N THR A 46 -5.69 -23.00 -5.17
CA THR A 46 -6.11 -24.39 -5.19
C THR A 46 -6.49 -24.87 -3.77
N PRO A 47 -7.33 -25.91 -3.63
CA PRO A 47 -7.71 -26.43 -2.30
C PRO A 47 -6.50 -26.82 -1.43
N ALA A 48 -5.48 -27.43 -2.01
CA ALA A 48 -4.25 -27.81 -1.30
C ALA A 48 -3.48 -26.56 -0.82
N VAL A 49 -3.33 -25.58 -1.69
CA VAL A 49 -2.65 -24.31 -1.35
C VAL A 49 -3.42 -23.52 -0.30
N ARG A 50 -4.76 -23.48 -0.31
CA ARG A 50 -5.55 -22.88 0.79
C ARG A 50 -5.26 -23.51 2.15
N ILE A 51 -5.08 -24.85 2.18
CA ILE A 51 -4.72 -25.54 3.42
C ILE A 51 -3.32 -25.11 3.86
N ARG A 52 -2.34 -25.14 2.95
CA ARG A 52 -0.95 -24.79 3.23
C ARG A 52 -0.80 -23.33 3.70
N VAL A 53 -1.41 -22.40 3.01
CA VAL A 53 -1.48 -20.98 3.40
C VAL A 53 -2.07 -20.82 4.80
N GLY A 54 -3.16 -21.54 5.10
CA GLY A 54 -3.76 -21.51 6.43
C GLY A 54 -2.84 -22.09 7.53
N GLN A 55 -1.96 -23.04 7.21
CA GLN A 55 -0.93 -23.52 8.14
C GLN A 55 0.14 -22.44 8.40
N LEU A 56 0.63 -21.81 7.34
CA LEU A 56 1.62 -20.74 7.42
C LEU A 56 1.10 -19.55 8.23
N LEU A 57 -0.11 -19.07 7.94
CA LEU A 57 -0.69 -17.92 8.64
C LEU A 57 -0.87 -18.13 10.14
N LYS A 58 -1.01 -19.39 10.61
CA LYS A 58 -1.06 -19.68 12.06
C LYS A 58 0.22 -19.31 12.80
N VAL A 59 1.34 -19.15 12.09
CA VAL A 59 2.62 -18.75 12.67
C VAL A 59 2.69 -17.22 12.88
N ASN A 60 1.83 -16.46 12.18
CA ASN A 60 1.80 -15.00 12.34
C ASN A 60 1.33 -14.60 13.75
N PRO A 61 2.02 -13.66 14.43
CA PRO A 61 1.64 -13.19 15.77
C PRO A 61 0.21 -12.67 15.88
N LEU A 62 -0.37 -12.12 14.79
CA LEU A 62 -1.73 -11.58 14.77
C LEU A 62 -2.81 -12.61 14.42
N TYR A 63 -2.44 -13.85 14.11
CA TYR A 63 -3.42 -14.87 13.67
C TYR A 63 -4.61 -15.00 14.63
N ALA A 64 -4.33 -15.08 15.94
CA ALA A 64 -5.38 -15.22 16.95
C ALA A 64 -6.33 -14.02 16.96
N THR A 65 -5.80 -12.80 16.80
CA THR A 65 -6.58 -11.56 16.70
C THR A 65 -7.47 -11.57 15.45
N TRP A 66 -6.93 -11.99 14.31
CA TRP A 66 -7.68 -12.04 13.06
C TRP A 66 -8.89 -12.96 13.11
N ILE A 67 -8.78 -14.10 13.79
CA ILE A 67 -9.88 -15.06 13.86
C ILE A 67 -10.81 -14.89 15.08
N ALA A 68 -10.41 -14.08 16.07
CA ALA A 68 -11.17 -13.90 17.30
C ALA A 68 -12.64 -13.48 17.09
N PRO A 69 -13.00 -12.62 16.11
CA PRO A 69 -14.40 -12.24 15.87
C PRO A 69 -15.27 -13.34 15.26
N LEU A 70 -14.70 -14.48 14.85
CA LEU A 70 -15.49 -15.59 14.30
C LEU A 70 -16.20 -16.36 15.41
N PRO A 71 -17.40 -16.93 15.14
CA PRO A 71 -18.08 -17.78 16.11
C PRO A 71 -17.24 -19.03 16.43
N ALA A 72 -17.41 -19.57 17.64
CA ALA A 72 -16.62 -20.71 18.12
C ALA A 72 -16.69 -21.95 17.19
N ASN A 73 -17.83 -22.15 16.53
CA ASN A 73 -18.06 -23.24 15.58
C ASN A 73 -17.63 -22.88 14.13
N ALA A 74 -16.93 -21.78 13.91
CA ALA A 74 -16.46 -21.41 12.57
C ALA A 74 -15.59 -22.52 11.98
N SER A 75 -15.86 -22.88 10.73
CA SER A 75 -15.12 -23.91 10.01
C SER A 75 -13.65 -23.51 9.80
N ALA A 76 -12.79 -24.51 9.57
CA ALA A 76 -11.40 -24.28 9.25
C ALA A 76 -11.24 -23.39 7.99
N GLU A 77 -12.13 -23.53 7.01
CA GLU A 77 -12.14 -22.71 5.79
C GLU A 77 -12.49 -21.25 6.08
N GLN A 78 -13.48 -20.99 6.94
CA GLN A 78 -13.82 -19.62 7.35
C GLN A 78 -12.64 -18.94 8.07
N LYS A 79 -11.93 -19.69 8.95
CA LYS A 79 -10.74 -19.19 9.65
C LYS A 79 -9.61 -18.88 8.68
N ARG A 80 -9.30 -19.79 7.74
CA ARG A 80 -8.25 -19.59 6.73
C ARG A 80 -8.53 -18.38 5.85
N ARG A 81 -9.74 -18.30 5.28
CA ARG A 81 -10.13 -17.17 4.41
C ARG A 81 -10.04 -15.84 5.14
N ARG A 82 -10.59 -15.76 6.37
CA ARG A 82 -10.53 -14.51 7.14
C ARG A 82 -9.09 -14.11 7.46
N ALA A 83 -8.26 -15.04 7.90
CA ALA A 83 -6.86 -14.76 8.18
C ALA A 83 -6.10 -14.29 6.94
N PHE A 84 -6.34 -14.91 5.78
CA PHE A 84 -5.69 -14.51 4.53
C PHE A 84 -6.11 -13.10 4.08
N VAL A 85 -7.39 -12.76 4.20
CA VAL A 85 -7.89 -11.43 3.84
C VAL A 85 -7.27 -10.36 4.75
N LEU A 86 -7.24 -10.59 6.06
CA LEU A 86 -6.68 -9.64 7.02
C LEU A 86 -5.14 -9.60 6.99
N ALA A 87 -4.48 -10.67 6.54
CA ALA A 87 -3.04 -10.65 6.31
C ALA A 87 -2.61 -9.63 5.24
N GLY A 88 -3.52 -9.21 4.36
CA GLY A 88 -3.27 -8.18 3.36
C GLY A 88 -2.98 -6.80 3.95
N THR A 89 -3.40 -6.52 5.18
CA THR A 89 -3.13 -5.24 5.85
C THR A 89 -1.90 -5.28 6.77
N TRP A 90 -1.34 -6.45 7.03
CA TRP A 90 -0.31 -6.65 8.06
C TRP A 90 0.91 -5.73 7.90
N ALA A 91 1.41 -5.55 6.68
CA ALA A 91 2.59 -4.73 6.42
C ALA A 91 2.37 -3.23 6.70
N ASP A 92 1.12 -2.76 6.59
CA ASP A 92 0.74 -1.42 7.01
C ASP A 92 0.45 -1.35 8.50
N ASP A 93 -0.18 -2.37 9.06
CA ASP A 93 -0.51 -2.42 10.49
C ASP A 93 0.76 -2.28 11.35
N ILE A 94 1.89 -2.93 10.96
CA ILE A 94 3.15 -2.84 11.68
C ILE A 94 3.73 -1.43 11.73
N LYS A 95 3.37 -0.53 10.80
CA LYS A 95 3.81 0.87 10.82
C LYS A 95 3.31 1.61 12.07
N GLY A 96 2.16 1.21 12.61
CA GLY A 96 1.56 1.75 13.85
C GLY A 96 1.79 0.91 15.11
N MET A 97 2.33 -0.30 14.98
CA MET A 97 2.45 -1.24 16.11
C MET A 97 3.64 -0.90 17.01
N THR A 98 3.42 -1.03 18.32
CA THR A 98 4.49 -0.93 19.33
C THR A 98 5.51 -2.05 19.11
N GLY A 99 6.79 -1.71 19.16
CA GLY A 99 7.90 -2.63 18.96
C GLY A 99 8.46 -2.63 17.56
N TYR A 100 7.75 -2.08 16.58
CA TYR A 100 8.28 -1.87 15.22
C TYR A 100 8.87 -0.47 15.07
N VAL A 101 10.05 -0.39 14.44
CA VAL A 101 10.82 0.85 14.29
C VAL A 101 11.02 1.18 12.81
N SER A 102 11.20 2.47 12.52
CA SER A 102 11.63 2.91 11.18
C SER A 102 13.11 2.59 11.00
N ASP A 103 13.44 1.93 9.91
CA ASP A 103 14.79 1.45 9.56
C ASP A 103 15.41 2.22 8.38
N GLY A 104 14.66 3.18 7.78
CA GLY A 104 15.14 4.04 6.71
C GLY A 104 15.36 5.48 7.13
N THR A 105 15.99 6.26 6.26
CA THR A 105 16.07 7.73 6.34
C THR A 105 14.83 8.36 5.68
N ASP A 106 14.74 9.69 5.70
CA ASP A 106 13.59 10.42 5.14
C ASP A 106 12.24 9.86 5.62
N GLY A 107 12.04 9.85 6.93
CA GLY A 107 10.82 9.30 7.52
C GLY A 107 10.64 7.79 7.33
N GLY A 108 11.65 7.10 6.83
CA GLY A 108 11.66 5.67 6.53
C GLY A 108 11.46 5.33 5.05
N ASN A 109 11.40 6.32 4.16
CA ASN A 109 11.15 6.09 2.73
C ASN A 109 12.41 5.73 1.94
N THR A 110 13.59 6.14 2.42
CA THR A 110 14.87 5.80 1.78
C THR A 110 15.54 4.65 2.51
N PRO A 111 15.88 3.54 1.81
CA PRO A 111 16.53 2.40 2.43
C PRO A 111 17.92 2.78 2.98
N PRO A 112 18.33 2.21 4.13
CA PRO A 112 19.69 2.38 4.61
C PRO A 112 20.66 1.64 3.69
N PRO A 113 21.91 2.14 3.52
CA PRO A 113 22.89 1.53 2.64
C PRO A 113 23.58 0.30 3.29
N THR A 114 22.79 -0.54 3.96
CA THR A 114 23.29 -1.71 4.69
C THR A 114 22.56 -2.98 4.24
N PRO A 115 23.19 -4.17 4.31
CA PRO A 115 22.55 -5.42 3.89
C PRO A 115 21.27 -5.76 4.65
N GLU A 116 21.12 -5.26 5.86
CA GLU A 116 19.92 -5.47 6.72
C GLU A 116 18.67 -4.89 6.07
N ALA A 117 18.80 -3.87 5.22
CA ALA A 117 17.67 -3.28 4.49
C ALA A 117 16.91 -4.30 3.61
N ALA A 118 17.58 -5.34 3.14
CA ALA A 118 17.02 -6.37 2.27
C ALA A 118 16.89 -7.75 2.93
N GLN A 119 17.17 -7.86 4.24
CA GLN A 119 17.22 -9.17 4.90
C GLN A 119 15.84 -9.79 5.07
N ASN A 120 15.80 -11.13 5.00
CA ASN A 120 14.61 -11.93 5.28
C ASN A 120 14.85 -12.84 6.49
N ILE A 121 14.52 -12.36 7.67
CA ILE A 121 14.71 -13.06 8.94
C ILE A 121 13.42 -13.42 9.66
N GLY A 122 12.28 -13.23 9.00
CA GLY A 122 10.97 -13.56 9.53
C GLY A 122 10.50 -12.59 10.62
N TYR A 123 9.58 -13.04 11.48
CA TYR A 123 8.93 -12.19 12.49
C TYR A 123 9.85 -11.70 13.63
N VAL A 124 11.12 -12.08 13.64
CA VAL A 124 12.12 -11.45 14.52
C VAL A 124 12.60 -10.10 13.98
N ASP A 125 12.26 -9.81 12.71
CA ASP A 125 12.42 -8.50 12.14
C ASP A 125 11.34 -7.56 12.70
N HIS A 126 11.80 -6.51 13.35
CA HIS A 126 10.94 -5.49 13.91
C HIS A 126 11.04 -4.16 13.15
N ASN A 127 11.54 -4.21 11.92
CA ASN A 127 11.62 -3.06 11.03
C ASN A 127 10.30 -2.87 10.27
N ARG A 128 9.99 -1.61 9.95
CA ARG A 128 8.79 -1.25 9.20
C ARG A 128 8.94 -1.36 7.70
N HIS A 129 10.18 -1.31 7.21
CA HIS A 129 10.56 -1.42 5.80
C HIS A 129 9.65 -0.60 4.86
N LYS A 130 9.41 0.67 5.16
CA LYS A 130 8.51 1.50 4.36
C LYS A 130 8.91 1.55 2.88
N TYR A 131 10.21 1.55 2.59
CA TYR A 131 10.78 1.52 1.25
C TYR A 131 10.54 0.20 0.49
N TRP A 132 10.03 -0.86 1.15
CA TRP A 132 9.64 -2.09 0.45
C TRP A 132 8.30 -1.93 -0.27
N HIS A 133 7.47 -0.96 0.08
CA HIS A 133 6.12 -0.80 -0.43
C HIS A 133 6.04 -0.23 -1.85
N PHE A 134 7.10 0.42 -2.35
CA PHE A 134 7.06 1.16 -3.61
C PHE A 134 8.37 1.06 -4.38
N VAL A 135 8.35 1.55 -5.61
CA VAL A 135 9.52 1.83 -6.43
C VAL A 135 9.33 3.17 -7.14
N ASP A 136 10.24 4.11 -6.92
CA ASP A 136 10.21 5.43 -7.56
C ASP A 136 10.73 5.34 -9.00
N ASN A 137 9.95 4.69 -9.91
CA ASN A 137 10.26 4.76 -11.32
C ASN A 137 10.07 6.19 -11.79
N ALA A 138 11.18 6.87 -11.95
CA ALA A 138 11.20 8.30 -12.21
C ALA A 138 10.72 8.65 -13.63
N PHE A 139 9.96 9.75 -13.74
CA PHE A 139 9.63 10.36 -15.02
C PHE A 139 9.55 11.88 -14.87
N SER A 140 9.65 12.60 -16.00
CA SER A 140 9.50 14.05 -16.05
C SER A 140 8.65 14.45 -17.26
N ASP A 141 7.80 15.46 -17.08
CA ASP A 141 7.02 16.09 -18.16
C ASP A 141 7.72 17.35 -18.75
N ASP A 142 8.76 17.86 -18.07
CA ASP A 142 9.45 19.12 -18.41
C ASP A 142 10.96 18.96 -18.62
N ASN A 143 11.42 17.73 -18.84
CA ASN A 143 12.82 17.35 -19.01
C ASN A 143 13.73 17.61 -17.78
N THR A 144 13.16 17.68 -16.59
CA THR A 144 13.94 17.69 -15.36
C THR A 144 14.73 16.38 -15.25
N PRO A 145 16.04 16.42 -14.91
CA PRO A 145 16.81 15.22 -14.64
C PRO A 145 16.15 14.36 -13.56
N THR A 146 16.23 13.04 -13.71
CA THR A 146 15.63 12.09 -12.77
C THR A 146 16.68 11.20 -12.16
N ASP A 147 16.43 10.71 -10.95
CA ASP A 147 17.29 9.76 -10.26
C ASP A 147 16.83 8.31 -10.51
N ALA A 148 17.77 7.38 -10.34
CA ALA A 148 17.45 5.96 -10.34
C ALA A 148 16.74 5.58 -9.03
N ALA A 149 15.76 4.68 -9.13
CA ALA A 149 15.06 4.19 -7.96
C ALA A 149 16.03 3.53 -6.96
N ALA A 150 15.86 3.86 -5.68
CA ALA A 150 16.63 3.26 -4.60
C ALA A 150 16.32 1.77 -4.45
N THR A 151 17.30 1.02 -3.92
CA THR A 151 17.16 -0.41 -3.59
C THR A 151 17.61 -0.66 -2.15
N PRO A 152 16.98 -1.64 -1.43
CA PRO A 152 15.86 -2.47 -1.86
C PRO A 152 14.54 -1.70 -2.02
N ASN A 153 13.65 -2.21 -2.86
CA ASN A 153 12.33 -1.64 -3.15
C ASN A 153 11.33 -2.78 -3.42
N VAL A 154 10.09 -2.47 -3.74
CA VAL A 154 9.03 -3.46 -3.95
C VAL A 154 9.40 -4.55 -4.96
N LEU A 155 10.14 -4.23 -6.03
CA LEU A 155 10.52 -5.19 -7.06
C LEU A 155 11.52 -6.23 -6.53
N THR A 156 12.57 -5.74 -5.86
CA THR A 156 13.60 -6.62 -5.28
C THR A 156 12.99 -7.49 -4.18
N GLN A 157 12.07 -6.94 -3.39
CA GLN A 157 11.48 -7.67 -2.27
C GLN A 157 10.45 -8.69 -2.72
N ILE A 158 9.55 -8.38 -3.65
CA ILE A 158 8.63 -9.41 -4.20
C ILE A 158 9.42 -10.58 -4.78
N THR A 159 10.52 -10.31 -5.49
CA THR A 159 11.37 -11.36 -6.06
C THR A 159 12.01 -12.22 -4.99
N MET A 160 12.66 -11.63 -3.99
CA MET A 160 13.29 -12.34 -2.88
C MET A 160 12.29 -13.18 -2.07
N LEU A 161 11.17 -12.58 -1.67
CA LEU A 161 10.14 -13.23 -0.84
C LEU A 161 9.45 -14.38 -1.60
N ARG A 162 9.19 -14.21 -2.91
CA ARG A 162 8.66 -15.27 -3.78
C ARG A 162 9.61 -16.47 -3.84
N ASP A 163 10.89 -16.21 -4.04
CA ASP A 163 11.89 -17.26 -4.18
C ASP A 163 12.09 -18.02 -2.85
N ALA A 164 12.09 -17.30 -1.72
CA ALA A 164 12.14 -17.89 -0.39
C ALA A 164 10.88 -18.70 -0.06
N LEU A 165 9.67 -18.19 -0.42
CA LEU A 165 8.41 -18.91 -0.23
C LEU A 165 8.39 -20.25 -0.99
N ALA A 166 8.95 -20.28 -2.21
CA ALA A 166 9.03 -21.49 -3.05
C ALA A 166 10.13 -22.45 -2.62
N ALA A 167 11.20 -21.99 -1.97
CA ALA A 167 12.38 -22.82 -1.66
C ALA A 167 12.03 -23.93 -0.62
N PRO A 168 12.37 -25.21 -0.90
CA PRO A 168 12.03 -26.31 0.01
C PRO A 168 12.71 -26.20 1.39
N GLY A 169 13.92 -25.60 1.45
CA GLY A 169 14.70 -25.45 2.69
C GLY A 169 14.26 -24.30 3.59
N THR A 170 13.38 -23.44 3.14
CA THR A 170 12.89 -22.29 3.93
C THR A 170 11.92 -22.77 5.01
N SER A 171 12.13 -22.34 6.25
CA SER A 171 11.27 -22.70 7.39
C SER A 171 9.87 -22.11 7.26
N ASP A 172 8.89 -22.74 7.91
CA ASP A 172 7.50 -22.23 7.93
C ASP A 172 7.38 -20.84 8.57
N ALA A 173 8.27 -20.48 9.49
CA ALA A 173 8.31 -19.15 10.09
C ALA A 173 8.69 -18.07 9.06
N ILE A 174 9.72 -18.32 8.28
CA ILE A 174 10.12 -17.42 7.18
C ILE A 174 9.03 -17.41 6.09
N LYS A 175 8.55 -18.57 5.64
CA LYS A 175 7.48 -18.64 4.63
C LYS A 175 6.19 -17.91 5.05
N SER A 176 5.87 -17.92 6.34
CA SER A 176 4.73 -17.18 6.89
C SER A 176 4.94 -15.66 6.78
N TYR A 177 6.15 -15.20 7.09
CA TYR A 177 6.55 -13.79 6.95
C TYR A 177 6.53 -13.36 5.48
N ASP A 178 7.14 -14.17 4.60
CA ASP A 178 7.14 -13.92 3.16
C ASP A 178 5.72 -13.80 2.59
N LEU A 179 4.84 -14.69 3.03
CA LEU A 179 3.46 -14.74 2.56
C LEU A 179 2.69 -13.46 2.89
N VAL A 180 2.78 -12.94 4.12
CA VAL A 180 2.03 -11.73 4.49
C VAL A 180 2.57 -10.50 3.77
N TRP A 181 3.89 -10.41 3.56
CA TRP A 181 4.48 -9.37 2.74
C TRP A 181 4.03 -9.48 1.27
N LEU A 182 4.08 -10.66 0.66
CA LEU A 182 3.66 -10.85 -0.74
C LEU A 182 2.19 -10.51 -0.97
N ILE A 183 1.30 -10.86 -0.02
CA ILE A 183 -0.13 -10.51 -0.10
C ILE A 183 -0.30 -9.00 -0.18
N HIS A 184 0.51 -8.24 0.55
CA HIS A 184 0.49 -6.79 0.59
C HIS A 184 1.18 -6.17 -0.64
N LEU A 185 2.48 -6.44 -0.83
CA LEU A 185 3.32 -5.78 -1.82
C LEU A 185 2.85 -5.97 -3.27
N ILE A 186 2.21 -7.11 -3.58
CA ILE A 186 1.61 -7.29 -4.92
C ILE A 186 0.41 -6.36 -5.09
N GLY A 187 -0.36 -6.10 -4.03
CA GLY A 187 -1.37 -5.04 -4.03
C GLY A 187 -0.76 -3.68 -4.30
N ASP A 188 0.27 -3.31 -3.54
CA ASP A 188 1.00 -2.04 -3.65
C ASP A 188 1.47 -1.77 -5.08
N LEU A 189 2.19 -2.70 -5.66
CA LEU A 189 2.77 -2.55 -6.99
C LEU A 189 1.71 -2.35 -8.09
N HIS A 190 0.43 -2.68 -7.80
CA HIS A 190 -0.66 -2.44 -8.74
C HIS A 190 -1.40 -1.11 -8.50
N GLN A 191 -1.09 -0.37 -7.43
CA GLN A 191 -1.47 1.03 -7.26
C GLN A 191 -0.48 1.89 -8.08
N PRO A 192 -0.93 2.68 -9.08
CA PRO A 192 -0.03 3.34 -10.02
C PRO A 192 1.05 4.21 -9.36
N LEU A 193 0.74 4.89 -8.25
CA LEU A 193 1.67 5.78 -7.56
C LEU A 193 2.71 5.06 -6.70
N HIS A 194 2.53 3.76 -6.42
CA HIS A 194 3.58 2.92 -5.84
C HIS A 194 4.63 2.46 -6.86
N GLY A 195 4.41 2.75 -8.14
CA GLY A 195 5.32 2.42 -9.23
C GLY A 195 5.88 3.65 -9.96
N ALA A 196 5.73 4.86 -9.43
CA ALA A 196 6.09 6.08 -10.14
C ALA A 196 6.45 7.24 -9.20
N ALA A 197 7.43 8.07 -9.58
CA ALA A 197 7.72 9.37 -8.99
C ALA A 197 7.92 10.41 -10.08
N ARG A 198 7.22 11.56 -9.99
CA ARG A 198 7.29 12.62 -10.99
C ARG A 198 8.30 13.68 -10.56
N PHE A 199 9.27 13.95 -11.44
CA PHE A 199 10.29 14.98 -11.30
C PHE A 199 9.94 16.20 -12.15
N ARG A 200 10.10 17.40 -11.60
CA ARG A 200 9.81 18.67 -12.27
C ARG A 200 10.79 19.77 -11.84
N GLN A 201 10.91 20.82 -12.64
CA GLN A 201 11.75 21.96 -12.28
C GLN A 201 11.36 22.60 -10.92
N ALA A 202 10.09 22.51 -10.55
CA ALA A 202 9.58 22.97 -9.26
C ALA A 202 9.89 21.96 -8.11
N ASP A 203 10.15 20.71 -8.45
CA ASP A 203 10.45 19.62 -7.50
C ASP A 203 11.47 18.66 -8.13
N THR A 204 12.75 18.96 -7.91
CA THR A 204 13.88 18.21 -8.49
C THR A 204 14.24 16.94 -7.72
N ASN A 205 13.60 16.70 -6.56
CA ASN A 205 13.81 15.50 -5.75
C ASN A 205 12.73 14.44 -6.00
N GLY A 206 11.71 14.78 -6.82
CA GLY A 206 10.55 13.95 -7.05
C GLY A 206 9.44 14.14 -6.01
N ASP A 207 8.21 13.88 -6.42
CA ASP A 207 6.99 14.20 -5.67
C ASP A 207 6.55 13.09 -4.70
N ASN A 208 7.46 12.21 -4.28
CA ASN A 208 7.18 11.10 -3.36
C ASN A 208 5.97 10.24 -3.81
N GLY A 209 5.89 9.91 -5.11
CA GLY A 209 4.75 9.17 -5.65
C GLY A 209 3.44 9.94 -5.51
N GLY A 210 3.42 11.24 -5.70
CA GLY A 210 2.24 12.09 -5.59
C GLY A 210 1.85 12.52 -4.17
N ASN A 211 2.65 12.21 -3.15
CA ASN A 211 2.39 12.68 -1.79
C ASN A 211 2.55 14.20 -1.64
N ASP A 212 3.41 14.81 -2.45
CA ASP A 212 3.67 16.25 -2.44
C ASP A 212 2.73 17.02 -3.38
N VAL A 213 1.82 16.35 -4.08
CA VAL A 213 0.77 16.96 -4.90
C VAL A 213 -0.49 17.15 -4.07
N HIS A 214 -0.71 18.37 -3.57
CA HIS A 214 -1.89 18.70 -2.77
C HIS A 214 -3.15 18.77 -3.63
N LEU A 215 -4.28 18.33 -3.08
CA LEU A 215 -5.54 18.28 -3.80
C LEU A 215 -6.55 19.31 -3.30
N HIS A 216 -7.25 19.89 -4.28
CA HIS A 216 -8.46 20.68 -4.07
C HIS A 216 -9.62 20.07 -4.84
N CYS A 217 -10.76 19.92 -4.19
CA CYS A 217 -11.96 19.42 -4.82
C CYS A 217 -13.10 20.44 -4.66
N PRO A 218 -13.79 20.81 -5.76
CA PRO A 218 -14.90 21.75 -5.67
C PRO A 218 -16.07 21.09 -4.93
N PRO A 219 -16.75 21.83 -4.03
CA PRO A 219 -17.97 21.35 -3.37
C PRO A 219 -19.06 20.93 -4.39
N PRO A 220 -19.85 19.88 -4.13
CA PRO A 220 -19.91 19.12 -2.88
C PRO A 220 -18.92 17.93 -2.79
N MET A 221 -17.99 17.82 -3.71
CA MET A 221 -17.00 16.73 -3.74
C MET A 221 -15.95 16.93 -2.62
N HIS A 222 -15.56 15.81 -1.99
CA HIS A 222 -14.46 15.75 -1.05
C HIS A 222 -13.36 14.89 -1.64
N CYS A 223 -12.10 15.28 -1.47
CA CYS A 223 -10.94 14.50 -1.82
C CYS A 223 -9.98 14.39 -0.64
N ALA A 224 -9.02 13.46 -0.74
CA ALA A 224 -7.92 13.36 0.19
C ALA A 224 -7.02 14.61 0.14
N SER A 225 -6.10 14.73 1.07
CA SER A 225 -5.20 15.90 1.15
C SER A 225 -4.18 15.96 0.00
N ASN A 226 -3.82 14.81 -0.55
CA ASN A 226 -2.85 14.70 -1.64
C ASN A 226 -3.25 13.62 -2.65
N LEU A 227 -2.55 13.59 -3.79
CA LEU A 227 -2.85 12.71 -4.91
C LEU A 227 -2.66 11.23 -4.55
N HIS A 228 -1.59 10.92 -3.80
CA HIS A 228 -1.33 9.54 -3.35
C HIS A 228 -2.47 9.02 -2.49
N ALA A 229 -2.83 9.73 -1.43
CA ALA A 229 -3.92 9.35 -0.54
C ALA A 229 -5.28 9.26 -1.26
N GLN A 230 -5.51 10.09 -2.29
CA GLN A 230 -6.72 9.99 -3.10
C GLN A 230 -6.80 8.68 -3.87
N TRP A 231 -5.68 8.21 -4.41
CA TRP A 231 -5.63 6.94 -5.12
C TRP A 231 -5.73 5.74 -4.17
N ASP A 232 -5.17 5.85 -2.98
CA ASP A 232 -5.29 4.82 -1.94
C ASP A 232 -6.74 4.64 -1.49
N ASP A 233 -7.50 5.75 -1.36
CA ASP A 233 -8.89 5.78 -0.89
C ASP A 233 -9.93 5.44 -1.96
N VAL A 234 -9.54 5.33 -3.22
CA VAL A 234 -10.50 5.27 -4.35
C VAL A 234 -11.43 4.05 -4.31
N LEU A 235 -11.03 2.97 -3.67
CA LEU A 235 -11.84 1.75 -3.47
C LEU A 235 -12.62 1.75 -2.16
N GLY A 236 -12.39 2.71 -1.29
CA GLY A 236 -12.99 2.86 0.02
C GLY A 236 -12.00 2.72 1.16
N ASN A 237 -12.45 3.11 2.36
CA ASN A 237 -11.66 3.09 3.59
C ASN A 237 -12.59 2.79 4.78
N THR A 238 -13.38 1.72 4.66
CA THR A 238 -14.42 1.40 5.64
C THR A 238 -13.99 0.35 6.64
N HIS A 239 -13.01 -0.49 6.29
CA HIS A 239 -12.59 -1.68 7.03
C HIS A 239 -13.76 -2.67 7.27
N ASP A 240 -14.86 -2.55 6.53
CA ASP A 240 -16.00 -3.44 6.64
C ASP A 240 -15.83 -4.68 5.78
N LEU A 241 -15.56 -5.82 6.42
CA LEU A 241 -15.39 -7.10 5.73
C LEU A 241 -16.63 -7.54 4.94
N ALA A 242 -17.82 -7.11 5.29
CA ALA A 242 -19.01 -7.44 4.51
C ALA A 242 -19.03 -6.63 3.20
N ALA A 243 -18.75 -5.33 3.26
CA ALA A 243 -18.62 -4.47 2.09
C ALA A 243 -17.48 -4.95 1.17
N ILE A 244 -16.31 -5.26 1.75
CA ILE A 244 -15.14 -5.80 1.04
C ILE A 244 -15.47 -7.11 0.33
N THR A 245 -16.14 -8.04 1.02
CA THR A 245 -16.57 -9.33 0.43
C THR A 245 -17.56 -9.12 -0.72
N ALA A 246 -18.51 -8.18 -0.56
CA ALA A 246 -19.49 -7.87 -1.60
C ALA A 246 -18.82 -7.28 -2.84
N LEU A 247 -17.98 -6.25 -2.66
CA LEU A 247 -17.24 -5.62 -3.77
C LEU A 247 -16.27 -6.60 -4.41
N GLY A 248 -15.48 -7.34 -3.62
CA GLY A 248 -14.56 -8.36 -4.14
C GLY A 248 -15.27 -9.46 -4.93
N THR A 249 -16.48 -9.86 -4.52
CA THR A 249 -17.28 -10.83 -5.29
C THR A 249 -17.76 -10.25 -6.61
N ALA A 250 -18.20 -8.99 -6.62
CA ALA A 250 -18.64 -8.31 -7.83
C ALA A 250 -17.47 -8.11 -8.82
N LEU A 251 -16.29 -7.74 -8.33
CA LEU A 251 -15.09 -7.56 -9.15
C LEU A 251 -14.57 -8.89 -9.70
N ASP A 252 -14.56 -9.95 -8.89
CA ASP A 252 -14.14 -11.30 -9.33
C ASP A 252 -15.00 -11.88 -10.46
N GLY A 253 -16.25 -11.45 -10.55
CA GLY A 253 -17.17 -11.80 -11.64
C GLY A 253 -16.96 -11.04 -12.94
N ARG A 254 -16.09 -10.03 -12.98
CA ARG A 254 -15.82 -9.23 -14.19
C ARG A 254 -14.82 -9.90 -15.11
N THR A 255 -14.78 -9.43 -16.35
CA THR A 255 -13.73 -9.81 -17.30
C THR A 255 -12.35 -9.49 -16.75
N VAL A 256 -11.47 -10.49 -16.74
CA VAL A 256 -10.10 -10.30 -16.30
C VAL A 256 -9.36 -9.43 -17.31
N PRO A 257 -8.72 -8.33 -16.87
CA PRO A 257 -7.95 -7.50 -17.78
C PRO A 257 -6.79 -8.29 -18.44
N PRO A 258 -6.35 -7.92 -19.65
CA PRO A 258 -5.17 -8.51 -20.28
C PRO A 258 -3.94 -8.45 -19.38
N GLY A 259 -3.05 -9.45 -19.45
CA GLY A 259 -1.80 -9.50 -18.69
C GLY A 259 -1.90 -10.16 -17.31
N ALA A 260 -3.05 -10.72 -16.93
CA ALA A 260 -3.21 -11.41 -15.64
C ALA A 260 -2.30 -12.65 -15.50
N ASP A 261 -1.86 -13.22 -16.60
CA ASP A 261 -0.94 -14.35 -16.70
C ASP A 261 0.55 -13.95 -16.74
N VAL A 262 0.84 -12.65 -16.82
CA VAL A 262 2.22 -12.14 -16.84
C VAL A 262 2.80 -12.19 -15.43
N GLY A 263 3.82 -13.05 -15.23
CA GLY A 263 4.49 -13.28 -13.94
C GLY A 263 5.77 -12.46 -13.72
N ILE A 264 6.02 -11.41 -14.50
CA ILE A 264 7.23 -10.59 -14.45
C ILE A 264 6.97 -9.32 -13.67
N VAL A 265 7.62 -9.18 -12.51
CA VAL A 265 7.36 -8.06 -11.55
C VAL A 265 7.70 -6.70 -12.18
N GLU A 266 8.76 -6.61 -12.96
CA GLU A 266 9.16 -5.40 -13.68
C GLU A 266 8.08 -4.93 -14.68
N THR A 267 7.39 -5.89 -15.30
CA THR A 267 6.26 -5.56 -16.20
C THR A 267 5.10 -4.95 -15.41
N TRP A 268 4.81 -5.43 -14.21
CA TRP A 268 3.75 -4.88 -13.36
C TRP A 268 4.05 -3.43 -12.95
N ALA A 269 5.34 -3.15 -12.63
CA ALA A 269 5.79 -1.79 -12.35
C ALA A 269 5.70 -0.87 -13.58
N ALA A 270 6.09 -1.36 -14.76
CA ALA A 270 5.98 -0.59 -15.99
C ALA A 270 4.53 -0.26 -16.36
N GLU A 271 3.59 -1.18 -16.09
CA GLU A 271 2.14 -0.90 -16.23
C GLU A 271 1.70 0.22 -15.28
N SER A 272 2.13 0.17 -14.01
CA SER A 272 1.82 1.18 -13.00
C SER A 272 2.39 2.54 -13.39
N LEU A 273 3.64 2.61 -13.84
CA LEU A 273 4.25 3.85 -14.38
C LEU A 273 3.48 4.38 -15.60
N THR A 274 3.05 3.50 -16.50
CA THR A 274 2.29 3.91 -17.68
C THR A 274 0.98 4.56 -17.27
N LEU A 275 0.22 3.95 -16.36
CA LEU A 275 -1.03 4.50 -15.83
C LEU A 275 -0.80 5.80 -15.06
N ALA A 276 0.30 5.88 -14.28
CA ALA A 276 0.66 7.12 -13.61
C ALA A 276 0.80 8.27 -14.60
N LYS A 277 1.56 8.06 -15.67
CA LYS A 277 1.82 9.08 -16.71
C LYS A 277 0.59 9.43 -17.55
N SER A 278 -0.28 8.48 -17.87
CA SER A 278 -1.42 8.69 -18.78
C SER A 278 -2.69 9.16 -18.08
N ASP A 279 -2.92 8.73 -16.83
CA ASP A 279 -4.20 8.89 -16.15
C ASP A 279 -4.10 9.54 -14.77
N VAL A 280 -3.07 9.20 -13.95
CA VAL A 280 -2.97 9.69 -12.58
C VAL A 280 -2.53 11.14 -12.54
N TYR A 281 -1.47 11.49 -13.27
CA TYR A 281 -0.91 12.84 -13.31
C TYR A 281 -1.54 13.72 -14.40
N ARG A 282 -2.69 13.32 -14.94
CA ARG A 282 -3.40 14.08 -15.97
C ARG A 282 -4.89 14.19 -15.65
N ASP A 283 -5.46 15.34 -15.99
CA ASP A 283 -6.91 15.49 -16.00
C ASP A 283 -7.56 14.71 -17.16
N ARG A 284 -8.88 14.70 -17.23
CA ARG A 284 -9.63 14.02 -18.30
C ARG A 284 -9.49 14.66 -19.68
N GLY A 285 -8.95 15.86 -19.74
CA GLY A 285 -8.55 16.56 -20.99
C GLY A 285 -7.12 16.22 -21.44
N GLY A 286 -6.38 15.43 -20.66
CA GLY A 286 -4.98 15.07 -20.93
C GLY A 286 -3.98 16.13 -20.50
N GLN A 287 -4.43 17.20 -19.81
CA GLN A 287 -3.54 18.20 -19.26
C GLN A 287 -2.86 17.68 -18.00
N ALA A 288 -1.59 18.02 -17.81
CA ALA A 288 -0.87 17.67 -16.59
C ALA A 288 -1.56 18.31 -15.37
N LEU A 289 -1.75 17.52 -14.31
CA LEU A 289 -2.21 18.05 -13.04
C LEU A 289 -1.22 19.07 -12.50
N GLY A 290 -1.77 20.10 -11.84
CA GLY A 290 -1.00 21.15 -11.20
C GLY A 290 -0.04 20.58 -10.14
N ASP A 291 0.95 21.40 -9.78
CA ASP A 291 1.96 21.08 -8.79
C ASP A 291 2.46 22.40 -8.15
N PRO A 292 2.46 22.52 -6.81
CA PRO A 292 2.09 21.48 -5.85
C PRO A 292 0.57 21.29 -5.67
N ASP A 293 -0.27 22.08 -6.32
CA ASP A 293 -1.72 22.07 -6.12
C ASP A 293 -2.44 21.56 -7.38
N ALA A 294 -3.33 20.58 -7.22
CA ALA A 294 -4.15 20.04 -8.29
C ALA A 294 -5.64 20.08 -7.92
N THR A 295 -6.50 20.34 -8.91
CA THR A 295 -7.96 20.27 -8.76
C THR A 295 -8.47 19.03 -9.49
N LEU A 296 -9.21 18.19 -8.78
CA LEU A 296 -9.87 17.02 -9.36
C LEU A 296 -11.35 17.30 -9.57
N ASP A 297 -11.91 16.71 -10.62
CA ASP A 297 -13.33 16.70 -10.91
C ASP A 297 -13.95 15.30 -10.74
N ALA A 298 -15.26 15.21 -10.81
CA ALA A 298 -16.00 13.95 -10.67
C ALA A 298 -15.65 12.94 -11.79
N ALA A 299 -15.31 13.41 -12.98
CA ALA A 299 -14.93 12.55 -14.10
C ALA A 299 -13.57 11.89 -13.84
N TYR A 300 -12.61 12.64 -13.28
CA TYR A 300 -11.33 12.10 -12.83
C TYR A 300 -11.52 10.99 -11.79
N VAL A 301 -12.29 11.26 -10.73
CA VAL A 301 -12.52 10.29 -9.65
C VAL A 301 -13.22 9.02 -10.16
N THR A 302 -14.16 9.16 -11.07
CA THR A 302 -14.83 8.03 -11.71
C THR A 302 -13.85 7.18 -12.53
N ASN A 303 -12.95 7.82 -13.29
CA ASN A 303 -11.91 7.12 -14.05
C ASN A 303 -10.92 6.43 -13.15
N ALA A 304 -10.41 7.12 -12.11
CA ALA A 304 -9.49 6.57 -11.12
C ALA A 304 -10.08 5.30 -10.48
N ARG A 305 -11.37 5.31 -10.11
CA ARG A 305 -12.05 4.13 -9.58
C ARG A 305 -12.10 2.98 -10.60
N SER A 306 -12.40 3.26 -11.85
CA SER A 306 -12.45 2.23 -12.90
C SER A 306 -11.08 1.57 -13.11
N ILE A 307 -10.01 2.37 -13.11
CA ILE A 307 -8.63 1.89 -13.20
C ILE A 307 -8.28 1.05 -11.97
N ALA A 308 -8.56 1.54 -10.76
CA ALA A 308 -8.29 0.85 -9.52
C ALA A 308 -8.99 -0.52 -9.46
N GLU A 309 -10.26 -0.60 -9.87
CA GLU A 309 -11.01 -1.86 -9.95
C GLU A 309 -10.34 -2.87 -10.90
N ALA A 310 -9.84 -2.42 -12.04
CA ALA A 310 -9.08 -3.28 -12.97
C ALA A 310 -7.73 -3.72 -12.37
N ARG A 311 -7.03 -2.80 -11.69
CA ARG A 311 -5.72 -3.09 -11.07
C ARG A 311 -5.82 -4.09 -9.93
N VAL A 312 -6.85 -4.02 -9.07
CA VAL A 312 -7.02 -5.02 -7.99
C VAL A 312 -7.40 -6.40 -8.52
N ILE A 313 -8.14 -6.49 -9.64
CA ILE A 313 -8.39 -7.78 -10.30
C ILE A 313 -7.07 -8.39 -10.80
N LEU A 314 -6.23 -7.60 -11.48
CA LEU A 314 -4.91 -8.05 -11.94
C LEU A 314 -4.02 -8.48 -10.77
N ALA A 315 -3.89 -7.64 -9.74
CA ALA A 315 -3.11 -7.94 -8.54
C ALA A 315 -3.54 -9.27 -7.92
N ALA A 316 -4.85 -9.48 -7.75
CA ALA A 316 -5.39 -10.69 -7.16
C ALA A 316 -5.10 -11.95 -7.98
N ARG A 317 -5.22 -11.88 -9.31
CA ARG A 317 -4.94 -13.02 -10.20
C ARG A 317 -3.44 -13.37 -10.19
N ARG A 318 -2.58 -12.37 -10.25
CA ARG A 318 -1.13 -12.52 -10.19
C ARG A 318 -0.65 -13.05 -8.84
N LEU A 319 -1.21 -12.53 -7.74
CA LEU A 319 -0.95 -13.04 -6.40
C LEU A 319 -1.34 -14.51 -6.28
N ALA A 320 -2.54 -14.88 -6.73
CA ALA A 320 -3.00 -16.27 -6.68
C ALA A 320 -2.12 -17.19 -7.52
N ALA A 321 -1.74 -16.77 -8.72
CA ALA A 321 -0.86 -17.55 -9.59
C ALA A 321 0.52 -17.76 -8.94
N LEU A 322 1.11 -16.71 -8.38
CA LEU A 322 2.40 -16.77 -7.68
C LEU A 322 2.36 -17.73 -6.49
N ILE A 323 1.34 -17.60 -5.61
CA ILE A 323 1.21 -18.46 -4.42
C ILE A 323 0.94 -19.92 -4.83
N ASN A 324 0.10 -20.16 -5.84
CA ASN A 324 -0.15 -21.49 -6.35
C ASN A 324 1.13 -22.13 -6.92
N ALA A 325 1.95 -21.36 -7.64
CA ALA A 325 3.22 -21.85 -8.16
C ALA A 325 4.23 -22.15 -7.04
N ALA A 326 4.32 -21.26 -6.04
CA ALA A 326 5.28 -21.39 -4.94
C ALA A 326 4.95 -22.55 -3.98
N LEU A 327 3.67 -22.80 -3.70
CA LEU A 327 3.21 -23.74 -2.66
C LEU A 327 2.47 -24.96 -3.21
N GLY A 328 2.21 -25.01 -4.51
CA GLY A 328 1.43 -26.09 -5.13
C GLY A 328 2.22 -27.33 -5.58
N THR A 329 3.55 -27.31 -5.47
CA THR A 329 4.46 -28.38 -5.93
C THR A 329 4.82 -29.41 -4.86
N SER A 330 4.06 -29.48 -3.78
CA SER A 330 4.28 -30.44 -2.67
C SER A 330 3.49 -31.71 -2.86
#